data_e7f9a71f0a07db76b181db9a10204a1a
#
_entry.id   e7f9a71f0a07db76b181db9a10204a1a
#
_cell.length_a   1.000
_cell.length_b   1.000
_cell.length_c   1.000
_cell.angle_alpha   90.00
_cell.angle_beta   90.00
_cell.angle_gamma   90.00
#
_symmetry.space_group_name_H-M   'P 1'
#
loop_
_entity.id
_entity.type
_entity.pdbx_description
1 polymer ?
#
loop_
_entity_poly.entity_id
_entity_poly.type
_entity_poly.pdbx_seq_one_letter_code
_entity_poly.pdbx_strand_id
1 'polypeptide(L)'
;DIGATYEPIPNLLVSAAINDIGFIAWNKASSMHGTVSRRLTFDGAQVDASGVADIDFDLGELKFEQVDEESATRMLHYTMNLGAEYRLWDRRVGFGALYQIHKYDYAALHNLTASVNFQPMRWFGLSGSYSFIDNRASALGLGLNLNPGWINFYVATDVLLTKKSAQWIPIKQGRMNFN
;
A
#
# COMPACT_ATOMS: atom_id res chain seq x y z
N ASP A 1 -9.89 -9.70 11.69
CA ASP A 1 -9.56 -8.33 12.13
C ASP A 1 -9.83 -8.22 13.63
N ILE A 2 -8.90 -7.60 14.34
CA ILE A 2 -9.01 -7.33 15.78
C ILE A 2 -8.54 -5.92 16.01
N GLY A 3 -9.29 -5.14 16.78
CA GLY A 3 -8.92 -3.77 17.12
C GLY A 3 -9.52 -3.33 18.44
N ALA A 4 -8.86 -2.35 19.06
CA ALA A 4 -9.30 -1.72 20.29
C ALA A 4 -8.99 -0.23 20.25
N THR A 5 -9.85 0.53 20.92
CA THR A 5 -9.66 1.96 21.18
C THR A 5 -9.75 2.21 22.68
N TYR A 6 -8.93 3.12 23.17
CA TYR A 6 -8.89 3.49 24.59
C TYR A 6 -8.65 4.99 24.74
N GLU A 7 -9.32 5.60 25.70
CA GLU A 7 -9.17 7.03 26.06
C GLU A 7 -8.47 7.14 27.44
N PRO A 8 -7.13 7.16 27.49
CA PRO A 8 -6.37 7.17 28.75
C PRO A 8 -6.55 8.46 29.56
N ILE A 9 -6.73 9.57 28.87
CA ILE A 9 -7.01 10.88 29.45
C ILE A 9 -8.08 11.59 28.59
N PRO A 10 -8.84 12.53 29.15
CA PRO A 10 -9.82 13.28 28.38
C PRO A 10 -9.26 13.86 27.09
N ASN A 11 -9.98 13.64 25.98
CA ASN A 11 -9.64 14.10 24.65
C ASN A 11 -8.45 13.40 23.95
N LEU A 12 -7.79 12.41 24.55
CA LEU A 12 -6.77 11.59 23.90
C LEU A 12 -7.34 10.21 23.59
N LEU A 13 -7.55 9.92 22.33
CA LEU A 13 -7.96 8.60 21.84
C LEU A 13 -6.75 7.85 21.30
N VAL A 14 -6.49 6.67 21.80
CA VAL A 14 -5.46 5.75 21.28
C VAL A 14 -6.16 4.54 20.66
N SER A 15 -5.68 4.07 19.53
CA SER A 15 -6.22 2.92 18.82
C SER A 15 -5.12 1.97 18.39
N ALA A 16 -5.45 0.67 18.41
CA ALA A 16 -4.60 -0.37 17.86
C ALA A 16 -5.50 -1.36 17.12
N ALA A 17 -5.09 -1.78 15.92
CA ALA A 17 -5.80 -2.77 15.13
C ALA A 17 -4.83 -3.63 14.33
N ILE A 18 -5.22 -4.89 14.13
CA ILE A 18 -4.57 -5.82 13.20
C ILE A 18 -5.66 -6.29 12.25
N ASN A 19 -5.47 -6.00 10.97
CA ASN A 19 -6.39 -6.36 9.90
C ASN A 19 -5.78 -7.47 9.05
N ASP A 20 -6.67 -8.29 8.45
CA ASP A 20 -6.32 -9.34 7.49
C ASP A 20 -5.42 -10.45 8.08
N ILE A 21 -5.41 -10.61 9.40
CA ILE A 21 -4.67 -11.70 10.04
C ILE A 21 -5.34 -13.04 9.70
N GLY A 22 -4.60 -13.93 9.08
CA GLY A 22 -5.09 -15.24 8.69
C GLY A 22 -4.00 -16.11 8.09
N PHE A 23 -4.36 -17.35 7.78
CA PHE A 23 -3.50 -18.26 7.06
C PHE A 23 -4.32 -19.10 6.09
N ILE A 24 -3.69 -19.53 5.02
CA ILE A 24 -4.24 -20.51 4.08
C ILE A 24 -3.44 -21.79 4.21
N ALA A 25 -4.13 -22.86 4.58
CA ALA A 25 -3.57 -24.20 4.56
C ALA A 25 -3.97 -24.89 3.25
N TRP A 26 -3.01 -25.12 2.38
CA TRP A 26 -3.20 -25.82 1.12
C TRP A 26 -3.18 -27.33 1.37
N ASN A 27 -4.22 -28.02 0.88
CA ASN A 27 -4.26 -29.48 0.96
C ASN A 27 -3.32 -30.07 -0.12
N LYS A 28 -2.59 -31.12 0.27
CA LYS A 28 -1.69 -31.89 -0.57
C LYS A 28 -2.30 -32.31 -1.93
N ALA A 29 -3.58 -32.70 -1.90
CA ALA A 29 -4.30 -33.18 -3.09
C ALA A 29 -4.75 -32.05 -4.05
N SER A 30 -4.68 -30.76 -3.63
CA SER A 30 -5.21 -29.63 -4.40
C SER A 30 -4.14 -28.60 -4.79
N SER A 31 -2.90 -28.78 -4.36
CA SER A 31 -1.81 -27.86 -4.65
C SER A 31 -0.72 -28.54 -5.47
N MET A 32 -0.46 -28.03 -6.65
CA MET A 32 0.70 -28.38 -7.46
C MET A 32 1.78 -27.30 -7.29
N HIS A 33 2.94 -27.67 -6.81
CA HIS A 33 4.14 -26.85 -6.84
C HIS A 33 5.04 -27.30 -7.97
N GLY A 34 5.50 -26.36 -8.78
CA GLY A 34 6.44 -26.65 -9.83
C GLY A 34 7.43 -25.51 -9.99
N THR A 35 8.66 -25.84 -10.30
CA THR A 35 9.69 -24.88 -10.73
C THR A 35 9.75 -24.86 -12.26
N VAL A 36 9.66 -23.67 -12.83
CA VAL A 36 9.89 -23.47 -14.27
C VAL A 36 11.29 -22.96 -14.43
N SER A 37 12.16 -23.77 -15.04
CA SER A 37 13.49 -23.32 -15.42
C SER A 37 13.57 -23.17 -16.94
N ARG A 38 14.16 -22.06 -17.37
CA ARG A 38 14.45 -21.80 -18.78
C ARG A 38 15.90 -21.42 -18.94
N ARG A 39 16.59 -22.10 -19.82
CA ARG A 39 17.93 -21.70 -20.26
C ARG A 39 17.81 -21.02 -21.61
N LEU A 40 18.21 -19.75 -21.67
CA LEU A 40 18.39 -19.04 -22.93
C LEU A 40 19.86 -19.15 -23.33
N THR A 41 20.13 -19.73 -24.47
CA THR A 41 21.47 -19.77 -25.03
C THR A 41 21.54 -18.80 -26.21
N PHE A 42 22.46 -17.89 -26.16
CA PHE A 42 22.73 -16.95 -27.24
C PHE A 42 24.11 -17.31 -27.83
N ASP A 43 24.12 -17.85 -29.03
CA ASP A 43 25.36 -18.27 -29.72
C ASP A 43 25.99 -17.16 -30.57
N GLY A 44 25.60 -15.91 -30.30
CA GLY A 44 26.15 -14.75 -31.03
C GLY A 44 25.36 -14.41 -32.29
N ALA A 45 25.67 -13.25 -32.86
CA ALA A 45 25.11 -12.81 -34.13
C ALA A 45 26.14 -13.19 -35.23
N GLN A 46 25.75 -13.99 -36.22
CA GLN A 46 26.54 -14.23 -37.41
C GLN A 46 26.17 -13.19 -38.47
N VAL A 47 27.16 -12.43 -38.93
CA VAL A 47 26.96 -11.48 -40.02
C VAL A 47 27.48 -12.15 -41.28
N ASP A 48 26.60 -12.35 -42.26
CA ASP A 48 26.97 -12.93 -43.54
C ASP A 48 27.74 -11.91 -44.41
N ALA A 49 28.28 -12.35 -45.52
CA ALA A 49 29.06 -11.50 -46.47
C ALA A 49 28.19 -10.40 -47.11
N SER A 50 26.86 -10.42 -46.96
CA SER A 50 25.91 -9.40 -47.43
C SER A 50 25.59 -8.34 -46.38
N GLY A 51 26.14 -8.49 -45.17
CA GLY A 51 25.90 -7.54 -44.04
C GLY A 51 24.58 -7.73 -43.30
N VAL A 52 23.87 -8.83 -43.53
CA VAL A 52 22.66 -9.19 -42.80
C VAL A 52 23.04 -9.97 -41.54
N ALA A 53 22.65 -9.47 -40.39
CA ALA A 53 22.82 -10.17 -39.11
C ALA A 53 21.70 -11.21 -38.94
N ASP A 54 22.08 -12.49 -38.95
CA ASP A 54 21.18 -13.57 -38.53
C ASP A 54 21.38 -13.80 -37.02
N ILE A 55 20.33 -13.58 -36.27
CA ILE A 55 20.31 -13.73 -34.80
C ILE A 55 19.46 -14.95 -34.49
N ASP A 56 20.12 -16.08 -34.24
CA ASP A 56 19.40 -17.29 -33.80
C ASP A 56 19.24 -17.27 -32.30
N PHE A 57 17.98 -17.13 -31.89
CA PHE A 57 17.58 -17.27 -30.49
C PHE A 57 17.03 -18.67 -30.27
N ASP A 58 17.82 -19.56 -29.72
CA ASP A 58 17.28 -20.79 -29.18
C ASP A 58 16.47 -20.49 -27.87
N LEU A 59 15.18 -20.44 -28.03
CA LEU A 59 14.28 -20.17 -26.92
C LEU A 59 14.16 -21.36 -25.95
N GLY A 60 14.90 -22.44 -26.14
CA GLY A 60 14.95 -23.61 -25.26
C GLY A 60 13.58 -24.12 -24.82
N GLU A 61 13.45 -25.37 -24.55
CA GLU A 61 12.22 -25.94 -23.98
C GLU A 61 11.98 -25.44 -22.55
N LEU A 62 10.75 -25.00 -22.31
CA LEU A 62 10.29 -24.75 -20.93
C LEU A 62 10.18 -26.10 -20.20
N LYS A 63 11.13 -26.38 -19.32
CA LYS A 63 11.05 -27.55 -18.46
C LYS A 63 10.29 -27.19 -17.21
N PHE A 64 9.14 -27.84 -17.05
CA PHE A 64 8.36 -27.81 -15.84
C PHE A 64 8.74 -29.03 -15.02
N GLU A 65 9.45 -28.82 -13.91
CA GLU A 65 9.69 -29.87 -12.93
C GLU A 65 8.64 -29.77 -11.83
N GLN A 66 7.78 -30.77 -11.76
CA GLN A 66 6.83 -30.91 -10.66
C GLN A 66 7.62 -31.31 -9.42
N VAL A 67 7.64 -30.46 -8.43
CA VAL A 67 8.20 -30.76 -7.11
C VAL A 67 7.11 -31.45 -6.29
N ASP A 68 7.51 -32.42 -5.49
CA ASP A 68 6.60 -33.25 -4.69
C ASP A 68 5.56 -32.46 -3.92
N GLU A 69 4.35 -33.01 -3.87
CA GLU A 69 3.20 -32.46 -3.19
C GLU A 69 3.46 -32.31 -1.69
N GLU A 70 3.80 -31.15 -1.22
CA GLU A 70 3.85 -30.82 0.20
C GLU A 70 2.66 -29.94 0.61
N SER A 71 2.09 -30.24 1.79
CA SER A 71 1.10 -29.33 2.37
C SER A 71 1.80 -28.02 2.77
N ALA A 72 1.40 -26.91 2.16
CA ALA A 72 1.97 -25.61 2.46
C ALA A 72 0.97 -24.77 3.24
N THR A 73 1.38 -24.27 4.41
CA THR A 73 0.62 -23.25 5.14
C THR A 73 1.30 -21.91 4.91
N ARG A 74 0.55 -20.94 4.39
CA ARG A 74 1.04 -19.58 4.19
C ARG A 74 0.21 -18.60 4.99
N MET A 75 0.87 -17.72 5.72
CA MET A 75 0.22 -16.59 6.37
C MET A 75 -0.24 -15.58 5.32
N LEU A 76 -1.43 -15.03 5.51
CA LEU A 76 -1.91 -13.91 4.72
C LEU A 76 -1.11 -12.64 5.07
N HIS A 77 -1.07 -11.72 4.11
CA HIS A 77 -0.56 -10.39 4.37
C HIS A 77 -1.47 -9.69 5.38
N TYR A 78 -0.90 -9.09 6.38
CA TYR A 78 -1.66 -8.40 7.42
C TYR A 78 -1.19 -6.96 7.59
N THR A 79 -2.08 -6.13 8.10
CA THR A 79 -1.82 -4.72 8.39
C THR A 79 -1.98 -4.46 9.88
N MET A 80 -0.94 -3.92 10.50
CA MET A 80 -1.00 -3.41 11.87
C MET A 80 -1.17 -1.90 11.82
N ASN A 81 -2.09 -1.38 12.65
CA ASN A 81 -2.39 0.04 12.76
C ASN A 81 -2.27 0.47 14.22
N LEU A 82 -1.52 1.52 14.47
CA LEU A 82 -1.42 2.19 15.75
C LEU A 82 -1.75 3.66 15.55
N GLY A 83 -2.79 4.14 16.22
CA GLY A 83 -3.29 5.49 16.07
C GLY A 83 -3.37 6.22 17.40
N ALA A 84 -3.17 7.53 17.36
CA ALA A 84 -3.46 8.43 18.46
C ALA A 84 -4.09 9.70 17.91
N GLU A 85 -5.12 10.20 18.57
CA GLU A 85 -5.77 11.46 18.24
C GLU A 85 -5.99 12.27 19.52
N TYR A 86 -5.55 13.51 19.50
CA TYR A 86 -5.77 14.46 20.58
C TYR A 86 -6.69 15.57 20.11
N ARG A 87 -7.80 15.80 20.85
CA ARG A 87 -8.85 16.75 20.49
C ARG A 87 -8.82 17.95 21.42
N LEU A 88 -8.84 19.15 20.82
CA LEU A 88 -8.81 20.44 21.50
C LEU A 88 -10.09 21.23 21.22
N TRP A 89 -10.33 22.26 22.04
CA TRP A 89 -11.40 23.25 21.89
C TRP A 89 -12.78 22.60 21.64
N ASP A 90 -13.27 21.87 22.61
CA ASP A 90 -14.55 21.16 22.53
C ASP A 90 -14.65 20.24 21.30
N ARG A 91 -13.55 19.55 20.99
CA ARG A 91 -13.40 18.62 19.84
C ARG A 91 -13.47 19.29 18.46
N ARG A 92 -13.25 20.60 18.39
CA ARG A 92 -13.25 21.33 17.12
C ARG A 92 -11.96 21.15 16.33
N VAL A 93 -10.87 20.90 17.02
CA VAL A 93 -9.58 20.62 16.39
C VAL A 93 -9.04 19.29 16.89
N GLY A 94 -8.68 18.40 15.98
CA GLY A 94 -8.04 17.12 16.26
C GLY A 94 -6.66 17.07 15.63
N PHE A 95 -5.68 16.60 16.39
CA PHE A 95 -4.35 16.25 15.92
C PHE A 95 -4.22 14.74 15.97
N GLY A 96 -3.97 14.11 14.83
CA GLY A 96 -3.85 12.66 14.71
C GLY A 96 -2.47 12.23 14.26
N ALA A 97 -2.07 11.08 14.74
CA ALA A 97 -0.92 10.34 14.23
C ALA A 97 -1.35 8.88 14.02
N LEU A 98 -1.02 8.32 12.86
CA LEU A 98 -1.31 6.93 12.52
C LEU A 98 -0.02 6.28 12.00
N TYR A 99 0.37 5.21 12.64
CA TYR A 99 1.46 4.36 12.18
C TYR A 99 0.90 3.04 11.68
N GLN A 100 1.25 2.67 10.46
CA GLN A 100 0.79 1.47 9.79
C GLN A 100 1.98 0.63 9.33
N ILE A 101 1.87 -0.67 9.53
CA ILE A 101 2.82 -1.65 9.03
C ILE A 101 2.04 -2.62 8.14
N HIS A 102 2.34 -2.62 6.84
CA HIS A 102 1.83 -3.61 5.90
C HIS A 102 2.87 -4.72 5.76
N LYS A 103 2.57 -5.88 6.29
CA LYS A 103 3.47 -7.03 6.24
C LYS A 103 3.18 -7.87 5.00
N TYR A 104 4.19 -8.01 4.15
CA TYR A 104 4.23 -8.91 3.00
C TYR A 104 5.20 -10.06 3.26
N ASP A 105 5.20 -11.09 2.41
CA ASP A 105 6.08 -12.27 2.58
C ASP A 105 7.57 -11.90 2.64
N TYR A 106 8.00 -10.94 1.83
CA TYR A 106 9.42 -10.57 1.67
C TYR A 106 9.75 -9.15 2.15
N ALA A 107 8.76 -8.36 2.54
CA ALA A 107 8.95 -6.97 2.92
C ALA A 107 7.93 -6.51 3.96
N ALA A 108 8.27 -5.46 4.67
CA ALA A 108 7.32 -4.70 5.48
C ALA A 108 7.36 -3.24 5.01
N LEU A 109 6.20 -2.67 4.69
CA LEU A 109 6.07 -1.26 4.38
C LEU A 109 5.59 -0.51 5.61
N HIS A 110 6.31 0.53 5.95
CA HIS A 110 6.03 1.40 7.08
C HIS A 110 5.43 2.72 6.60
N ASN A 111 4.30 3.09 7.14
CA ASN A 111 3.64 4.34 6.83
C ASN A 111 3.36 5.10 8.12
N LEU A 112 3.82 6.34 8.20
CA LEU A 112 3.54 7.26 9.29
C LEU A 112 2.76 8.45 8.74
N THR A 113 1.53 8.64 9.23
CA THR A 113 0.66 9.74 8.84
C THR A 113 0.42 10.67 10.03
N ALA A 114 0.67 11.95 9.85
CA ALA A 114 0.20 12.99 10.74
C ALA A 114 -1.01 13.68 10.13
N SER A 115 -2.02 13.99 10.94
CA SER A 115 -3.25 14.63 10.47
C SER A 115 -3.71 15.75 11.39
N VAL A 116 -4.39 16.71 10.79
CA VAL A 116 -5.08 17.78 11.49
C VAL A 116 -6.50 17.83 10.98
N ASN A 117 -7.46 17.75 11.90
CA ASN A 117 -8.88 17.82 11.61
C ASN A 117 -9.44 19.09 12.24
N PHE A 118 -10.12 19.91 11.47
CA PHE A 118 -10.76 21.13 11.91
C PHE A 118 -12.24 21.10 11.64
N GLN A 119 -13.05 21.06 12.70
CA GLN A 119 -14.51 20.99 12.62
C GLN A 119 -15.14 22.11 13.46
N PRO A 120 -15.12 23.35 12.99
CA PRO A 120 -15.63 24.51 13.73
C PRO A 120 -17.14 24.44 13.98
N MET A 121 -17.87 23.75 13.08
CA MET A 121 -19.33 23.60 13.12
C MET A 121 -19.68 22.14 12.83
N ARG A 122 -20.89 21.72 13.30
CA ARG A 122 -21.37 20.34 13.11
C ARG A 122 -21.54 19.94 11.64
N TRP A 123 -21.75 20.91 10.77
CA TRP A 123 -22.00 20.70 9.34
C TRP A 123 -20.76 20.90 8.46
N PHE A 124 -19.64 21.41 9.00
CA PHE A 124 -18.44 21.70 8.24
C PHE A 124 -17.21 21.09 8.88
N GLY A 125 -16.43 20.34 8.11
CA GLY A 125 -15.17 19.75 8.51
C GLY A 125 -14.11 19.91 7.42
N LEU A 126 -12.89 20.25 7.83
CA LEU A 126 -11.70 20.30 6.99
C LEU A 126 -10.65 19.38 7.61
N SER A 127 -10.01 18.56 6.80
CA SER A 127 -8.92 17.69 7.22
C SER A 127 -7.69 17.87 6.34
N GLY A 128 -6.54 17.80 6.95
CA GLY A 128 -5.25 17.75 6.27
C GLY A 128 -4.42 16.62 6.83
N SER A 129 -3.70 15.90 5.99
CA SER A 129 -2.80 14.84 6.40
C SER A 129 -1.50 14.88 5.61
N TYR A 130 -0.45 14.42 6.27
CA TYR A 130 0.85 14.23 5.65
C TYR A 130 1.38 12.85 6.01
N SER A 131 1.66 12.05 5.00
CA SER A 131 2.11 10.66 5.16
C SER A 131 3.53 10.47 4.65
N PHE A 132 4.33 9.78 5.46
CA PHE A 132 5.66 9.28 5.10
C PHE A 132 5.54 7.79 4.78
N ILE A 133 5.83 7.40 3.56
CA ILE A 133 5.69 6.03 3.09
C ILE A 133 7.08 5.44 2.90
N ASP A 134 7.48 4.52 3.79
CA ASP A 134 8.72 3.75 3.74
C ASP A 134 10.00 4.61 3.50
N ASN A 135 10.04 5.83 4.01
CA ASN A 135 11.11 6.82 3.76
C ASN A 135 11.42 7.10 2.27
N ARG A 136 10.59 6.65 1.35
CA ARG A 136 10.79 6.76 -0.10
C ARG A 136 9.87 7.75 -0.76
N ALA A 137 8.66 7.86 -0.23
CA ALA A 137 7.64 8.74 -0.77
C ALA A 137 6.92 9.46 0.36
N SER A 138 6.28 10.58 0.02
CA SER A 138 5.36 11.28 0.92
C SER A 138 4.08 11.62 0.17
N ALA A 139 2.97 11.70 0.90
CA ALA A 139 1.69 12.08 0.36
C ALA A 139 1.09 13.20 1.21
N LEU A 140 0.47 14.16 0.55
CA LEU A 140 -0.33 15.21 1.17
C LEU A 140 -1.80 14.93 0.88
N GLY A 141 -2.60 14.76 1.93
CA GLY A 141 -4.04 14.57 1.83
C GLY A 141 -4.78 15.81 2.30
N LEU A 142 -5.85 16.17 1.58
CA LEU A 142 -6.80 17.20 1.98
C LEU A 142 -8.21 16.62 1.87
N GLY A 143 -9.05 16.91 2.85
CA GLY A 143 -10.44 16.49 2.88
C GLY A 143 -11.37 17.60 3.32
N LEU A 144 -12.52 17.68 2.67
CA LEU A 144 -13.61 18.58 2.99
C LEU A 144 -14.86 17.75 3.25
N ASN A 145 -15.52 18.00 4.38
CA ASN A 145 -16.77 17.37 4.73
C ASN A 145 -17.84 18.43 4.98
N LEU A 146 -18.97 18.30 4.30
CA LEU A 146 -20.14 19.15 4.44
C LEU A 146 -21.34 18.29 4.81
N ASN A 147 -21.89 18.46 6.00
CA ASN A 147 -23.02 17.69 6.51
C ASN A 147 -24.13 18.61 7.06
N PRO A 148 -24.96 19.20 6.18
CA PRO A 148 -26.07 20.08 6.61
C PRO A 148 -27.24 19.31 7.30
N GLY A 149 -27.10 18.01 7.56
CA GLY A 149 -28.05 17.22 8.34
C GLY A 149 -28.86 16.22 7.51
N TRP A 150 -29.26 16.57 6.32
CA TRP A 150 -30.04 15.71 5.41
C TRP A 150 -29.22 15.09 4.29
N ILE A 151 -28.00 15.61 4.03
CA ILE A 151 -27.05 15.10 3.05
C ILE A 151 -25.65 15.18 3.63
N ASN A 152 -24.80 14.23 3.29
CA ASN A 152 -23.37 14.27 3.58
C ASN A 152 -22.60 14.33 2.28
N PHE A 153 -21.82 15.39 2.10
CA PHE A 153 -20.97 15.60 0.95
C PHE A 153 -19.51 15.59 1.40
N TYR A 154 -18.74 14.67 0.86
CA TYR A 154 -17.33 14.49 1.20
C TYR A 154 -16.47 14.55 -0.07
N VAL A 155 -15.43 15.36 -0.03
CA VAL A 155 -14.40 15.45 -1.07
C VAL A 155 -13.05 15.25 -0.44
N ALA A 156 -12.28 14.30 -0.94
CA ALA A 156 -10.90 14.11 -0.53
C ALA A 156 -9.99 14.04 -1.75
N THR A 157 -8.78 14.57 -1.59
CA THR A 157 -7.74 14.49 -2.60
C THR A 157 -6.41 14.15 -1.93
N ASP A 158 -5.69 13.20 -2.52
CA ASP A 158 -4.35 12.83 -2.10
C ASP A 158 -3.37 13.12 -3.23
N VAL A 159 -2.28 13.80 -2.90
CA VAL A 159 -1.18 14.10 -3.81
C VAL A 159 0.06 13.36 -3.35
N LEU A 160 0.51 12.40 -4.15
CA LEU A 160 1.76 11.70 -3.90
C LEU A 160 2.95 12.57 -4.29
N LEU A 161 3.78 12.89 -3.30
CA LEU A 161 5.01 13.67 -3.50
C LEU A 161 6.18 12.70 -3.69
N THR A 162 6.38 12.24 -4.92
CA THR A 162 7.54 11.41 -5.26
C THR A 162 8.77 12.27 -5.48
N LYS A 163 9.96 11.73 -5.17
CA LYS A 163 11.21 12.38 -5.58
C LYS A 163 11.22 12.52 -7.10
N LYS A 164 11.67 13.68 -7.59
CA LYS A 164 11.78 13.96 -9.02
C LYS A 164 12.53 12.82 -9.72
N SER A 165 12.00 12.33 -10.83
CA SER A 165 12.74 11.41 -11.69
C SER A 165 14.03 12.07 -12.16
N ALA A 166 15.05 11.28 -12.57
CA ALA A 166 16.31 11.79 -13.10
C ALA A 166 16.13 12.74 -14.31
N GLN A 167 14.96 12.76 -14.91
CA GLN A 167 14.59 13.61 -16.04
C GLN A 167 13.86 14.92 -15.64
N TRP A 168 13.82 15.26 -14.36
CA TRP A 168 13.18 16.48 -13.84
C TRP A 168 11.67 16.61 -14.14
N ILE A 169 11.01 15.58 -14.57
CA ILE A 169 9.57 15.58 -14.81
C ILE A 169 8.87 15.29 -13.46
N PRO A 170 8.10 16.24 -12.91
CA PRO A 170 7.31 15.99 -11.72
C PRO A 170 6.15 15.05 -12.09
N ILE A 171 6.25 13.79 -11.72
CA ILE A 171 5.13 12.84 -11.83
C ILE A 171 4.19 13.15 -10.66
N LYS A 172 3.18 13.97 -10.91
CA LYS A 172 2.08 14.20 -9.98
C LYS A 172 0.97 13.19 -10.29
N GLN A 173 0.82 12.21 -9.45
CA GLN A 173 -0.38 11.36 -9.47
C GLN A 173 -1.35 11.90 -8.42
N GLY A 174 -2.42 12.51 -8.88
CA GLY A 174 -3.55 12.91 -8.04
C GLY A 174 -4.66 11.86 -8.16
N ARG A 175 -5.24 11.46 -7.03
CA ARG A 175 -6.43 10.62 -6.98
C ARG A 175 -7.54 11.39 -6.28
N MET A 176 -8.66 11.58 -6.95
CA MET A 176 -9.87 12.16 -6.36
C MET A 176 -10.88 11.04 -6.14
N ASN A 177 -11.37 10.93 -4.90
CA ASN A 177 -12.45 10.03 -4.56
C ASN A 177 -13.69 10.87 -4.22
N PHE A 178 -14.79 10.60 -4.90
CA PHE A 178 -16.11 11.17 -4.62
C PHE A 178 -16.98 10.05 -4.03
N ASN A 179 -17.58 10.32 -2.88
CA ASN A 179 -18.47 9.37 -2.18
C ASN A 179 -19.76 10.06 -1.77
#